data_fa775a5efcf33d519de1ca683243e8f7
#
_entry.id   fa775a5efcf33d519de1ca683243e8f7
#
_cell.length_a   1.000
_cell.length_b   1.000
_cell.length_c   1.000
_cell.angle_alpha   90.00
_cell.angle_beta   90.00
_cell.angle_gamma   90.00
#
_symmetry.space_group_name_H-M   'P 1'
#
loop_
_entity.id
_entity.type
_entity.pdbx_description
1 polymer ?
#
loop_
_entity_poly.entity_id
_entity_poly.type
_entity_poly.pdbx_seq_one_letter_code
_entity_poly.pdbx_strand_id
1 'polypeptide(L)'
;MASLSATVLVTLVLTSLWALYSSFYLLRNYTKARKIGLPIRIIPISHTNPFWMLVDRRILSIVKRLPFGDNSFTRYNYRAWELADRYRSHQEMGDAFIIVTPGRNWLYISNPDTLTDVFRRRSDFPRCLELTGMKHLLSRSCP
;
A
#
# COMPACT_ATOMS: atom_id res chain seq x y z
N MET A 1 4.38 -31.76 25.31
CA MET A 1 3.36 -31.67 24.23
C MET A 1 2.36 -30.54 24.46
N ALA A 2 1.90 -30.24 25.67
CA ALA A 2 0.94 -29.17 25.96
C ALA A 2 1.45 -27.74 25.59
N SER A 3 2.74 -27.44 25.73
CA SER A 3 3.32 -26.14 25.41
C SER A 3 3.34 -25.86 23.89
N LEU A 4 3.57 -26.89 23.08
CA LEU A 4 3.60 -26.76 21.62
C LEU A 4 2.20 -26.45 21.05
N SER A 5 1.16 -27.11 21.59
CA SER A 5 -0.23 -26.87 21.20
C SER A 5 -0.70 -25.46 21.60
N ALA A 6 -0.30 -24.98 22.77
CA ALA A 6 -0.60 -23.63 23.22
C ALA A 6 0.05 -22.55 22.35
N THR A 7 1.33 -22.72 21.98
CA THR A 7 2.01 -21.76 21.07
C THR A 7 1.39 -21.73 19.68
N VAL A 8 1.03 -22.88 19.12
CA VAL A 8 0.34 -22.95 17.81
C VAL A 8 -1.02 -22.23 17.88
N LEU A 9 -1.77 -22.44 18.95
CA LEU A 9 -3.08 -21.81 19.13
C LEU A 9 -2.96 -20.29 19.26
N VAL A 10 -2.00 -19.80 20.04
CA VAL A 10 -1.73 -18.36 20.18
C VAL A 10 -1.32 -17.74 18.85
N THR A 11 -0.45 -18.38 18.09
CA THR A 11 -0.04 -17.85 16.76
C THR A 11 -1.20 -17.83 15.79
N LEU A 12 -2.07 -18.83 15.77
CA LEU A 12 -3.27 -18.85 14.95
C LEU A 12 -4.25 -17.71 15.31
N VAL A 13 -4.46 -17.49 16.62
CA VAL A 13 -5.32 -16.38 17.08
C VAL A 13 -4.74 -15.03 16.67
N LEU A 14 -3.45 -14.80 16.91
CA LEU A 14 -2.79 -13.52 16.54
C LEU A 14 -2.82 -13.27 15.03
N THR A 15 -2.55 -14.28 14.22
CA THR A 15 -2.60 -14.15 12.76
C THR A 15 -4.02 -13.89 12.26
N SER A 16 -5.03 -14.54 12.86
CA SER A 16 -6.44 -14.30 12.52
C SER A 16 -6.88 -12.88 12.90
N LEU A 17 -6.53 -12.41 14.08
CA LEU A 17 -6.82 -11.05 14.52
C LEU A 17 -6.14 -10.01 13.61
N TRP A 18 -4.88 -10.25 13.25
CA TRP A 18 -4.18 -9.37 12.32
C TRP A 18 -4.83 -9.36 10.92
N ALA A 19 -5.25 -10.51 10.41
CA ALA A 19 -5.94 -10.62 9.13
C ALA A 19 -7.29 -9.89 9.14
N LEU A 20 -8.08 -10.05 10.21
CA LEU A 20 -9.35 -9.34 10.37
C LEU A 20 -9.15 -7.82 10.45
N TYR A 21 -8.20 -7.37 11.25
CA TYR A 21 -7.82 -5.97 11.35
C TYR A 21 -7.41 -5.38 9.99
N SER A 22 -6.50 -6.07 9.29
CA SER A 22 -6.03 -5.67 7.97
C SER A 22 -7.16 -5.58 6.93
N SER A 23 -8.05 -6.58 6.93
CA SER A 23 -9.21 -6.62 6.04
C SER A 23 -10.21 -5.50 6.33
N PHE A 24 -10.47 -5.21 7.59
CA PHE A 24 -11.35 -4.11 7.99
C PHE A 24 -10.82 -2.75 7.50
N TYR A 25 -9.53 -2.46 7.72
CA TYR A 25 -8.93 -1.21 7.24
C TYR A 25 -8.85 -1.13 5.73
N LEU A 26 -8.57 -2.25 5.05
CA LEU A 26 -8.59 -2.33 3.60
C LEU A 26 -9.98 -1.96 3.04
N LEU A 27 -11.04 -2.54 3.61
CA LEU A 27 -12.41 -2.25 3.21
C LEU A 27 -12.79 -0.78 3.48
N ARG A 28 -12.42 -0.26 4.65
CA ARG A 28 -12.63 1.15 4.99
C ARG A 28 -11.92 2.09 4.01
N ASN A 29 -10.68 1.80 3.67
CA ASN A 29 -9.89 2.59 2.73
C ASN A 29 -10.44 2.47 1.30
N TYR A 30 -10.89 1.28 0.91
CA TYR A 30 -11.55 1.06 -0.37
C TYR A 30 -12.84 1.88 -0.51
N THR A 31 -13.70 1.88 0.51
CA THR A 31 -14.94 2.67 0.48
C THR A 31 -14.68 4.18 0.36
N LYS A 32 -13.60 4.68 0.98
CA LYS A 32 -13.17 6.07 0.82
C LYS A 32 -12.65 6.34 -0.59
N ALA A 33 -11.80 5.47 -1.13
CA ALA A 33 -11.24 5.62 -2.47
C ALA A 33 -12.31 5.58 -3.55
N ARG A 34 -13.30 4.67 -3.42
CA ARG A 34 -14.39 4.53 -4.38
C ARG A 34 -15.24 5.81 -4.55
N LYS A 35 -15.34 6.63 -3.49
CA LYS A 35 -16.07 7.91 -3.55
C LYS A 35 -15.42 8.94 -4.48
N ILE A 36 -14.13 8.78 -4.77
CA ILE A 36 -13.35 9.70 -5.63
C ILE A 36 -13.64 9.44 -7.11
N GLY A 37 -14.05 8.21 -7.49
CA GLY A 37 -14.37 7.86 -8.88
C GLY A 37 -13.16 7.57 -9.77
N LEU A 38 -11.95 7.50 -9.24
CA LEU A 38 -10.74 7.14 -9.99
C LEU A 38 -10.56 5.62 -10.07
N PRO A 39 -9.82 5.11 -11.06
CA PRO A 39 -9.44 3.70 -11.13
C PRO A 39 -8.72 3.26 -9.85
N ILE A 40 -9.09 2.08 -9.34
CA ILE A 40 -8.60 1.57 -8.05
C ILE A 40 -7.86 0.25 -8.27
N ARG A 41 -6.69 0.12 -7.64
CA ARG A 41 -5.98 -1.14 -7.46
C ARG A 41 -5.89 -1.48 -5.98
N ILE A 42 -6.22 -2.71 -5.63
CA ILE A 42 -6.24 -3.19 -4.25
C ILE A 42 -4.99 -4.03 -4.01
N ILE A 43 -4.26 -3.73 -2.93
CA ILE A 43 -3.11 -4.48 -2.49
C ILE A 43 -3.35 -4.87 -1.02
N PRO A 44 -3.44 -6.19 -0.70
CA PRO A 44 -3.79 -6.65 0.63
C PRO A 44 -2.71 -6.41 1.69
N ILE A 45 -1.46 -6.23 1.27
CA ILE A 45 -0.33 -5.95 2.17
C ILE A 45 0.34 -4.65 1.72
N SER A 46 0.54 -3.71 2.63
CA SER A 46 1.24 -2.47 2.32
C SER A 46 2.73 -2.73 2.06
N HIS A 47 3.26 -2.20 0.95
CA HIS A 47 4.69 -2.25 0.64
C HIS A 47 5.55 -1.47 1.65
N THR A 48 4.94 -0.61 2.46
CA THR A 48 5.61 0.14 3.55
C THR A 48 5.64 -0.62 4.88
N ASN A 49 5.07 -1.83 4.94
CA ASN A 49 5.11 -2.66 6.14
C ASN A 49 6.55 -3.16 6.36
N PRO A 50 7.19 -2.90 7.54
CA PRO A 50 8.57 -3.28 7.80
C PRO A 50 8.81 -4.79 7.72
N PHE A 51 7.87 -5.60 8.20
CA PHE A 51 7.95 -7.07 8.09
C PHE A 51 7.87 -7.54 6.63
N TRP A 52 7.01 -6.90 5.83
CA TRP A 52 6.92 -7.19 4.42
C TRP A 52 8.22 -6.89 3.70
N MET A 53 8.84 -5.76 3.99
CA MET A 53 10.11 -5.33 3.38
C MET A 53 11.29 -6.29 3.60
N LEU A 54 11.22 -7.15 4.61
CA LEU A 54 12.24 -8.17 4.88
C LEU A 54 12.06 -9.41 3.99
N VAL A 55 10.84 -9.73 3.62
CA VAL A 55 10.49 -10.99 2.95
C VAL A 55 9.98 -10.80 1.52
N ASP A 56 9.69 -9.57 1.10
CA ASP A 56 9.06 -9.22 -0.18
C ASP A 56 9.76 -9.88 -1.38
N ARG A 57 11.08 -9.75 -1.49
CA ARG A 57 11.87 -10.30 -2.58
C ARG A 57 11.75 -11.81 -2.70
N ARG A 58 11.77 -12.52 -1.56
CA ARG A 58 11.67 -13.99 -1.54
C ARG A 58 10.26 -14.45 -1.91
N ILE A 59 9.26 -13.87 -1.27
CA ILE A 59 7.85 -14.22 -1.51
C ILE A 59 7.45 -13.88 -2.95
N LEU A 60 7.76 -12.68 -3.43
CA LEU A 60 7.42 -12.26 -4.79
C LEU A 60 8.14 -13.09 -5.85
N SER A 61 9.39 -13.50 -5.60
CA SER A 61 10.11 -14.40 -6.51
C SER A 61 9.43 -15.76 -6.63
N ILE A 62 8.87 -16.28 -5.55
CA ILE A 62 8.12 -17.55 -5.56
C ILE A 62 6.77 -17.35 -6.25
N VAL A 63 6.03 -16.30 -5.88
CA VAL A 63 4.68 -16.03 -6.43
C VAL A 63 4.74 -15.78 -7.94
N LYS A 64 5.76 -15.07 -8.45
CA LYS A 64 5.95 -14.82 -9.89
C LYS A 64 6.19 -16.10 -10.70
N ARG A 65 6.65 -17.19 -10.08
CA ARG A 65 6.82 -18.49 -10.74
C ARG A 65 5.51 -19.29 -10.87
N LEU A 66 4.47 -18.90 -10.16
CA LEU A 66 3.17 -19.54 -10.24
C LEU A 66 2.42 -19.10 -11.51
N PRO A 67 1.51 -19.90 -12.06
CA PRO A 67 0.77 -19.59 -13.29
C PRO A 67 -0.07 -18.30 -13.19
N PHE A 68 -0.37 -17.84 -11.98
CA PHE A 68 -1.06 -16.58 -11.70
C PHE A 68 -0.12 -15.50 -11.17
N GLY A 69 1.16 -15.60 -11.43
CA GLY A 69 2.20 -14.78 -10.82
C GLY A 69 2.25 -13.32 -11.30
N ASP A 70 1.71 -13.00 -12.48
CA ASP A 70 1.63 -11.63 -13.00
C ASP A 70 0.28 -11.01 -12.63
N ASN A 71 0.18 -10.51 -11.42
CA ASN A 71 -1.02 -9.86 -10.89
C ASN A 71 -0.69 -8.53 -10.20
N SER A 72 -1.72 -7.79 -9.81
CA SER A 72 -1.55 -6.49 -9.12
C SER A 72 -0.72 -6.61 -7.84
N PHE A 73 -0.77 -7.73 -7.13
CA PHE A 73 0.02 -7.95 -5.93
C PHE A 73 1.52 -8.01 -6.23
N THR A 74 1.92 -8.79 -7.23
CA THR A 74 3.34 -8.92 -7.60
C THR A 74 3.90 -7.70 -8.29
N ARG A 75 3.03 -6.90 -8.93
CA ARG A 75 3.43 -5.70 -9.66
C ARG A 75 3.65 -4.49 -8.75
N TYR A 76 2.79 -4.28 -7.74
CA TYR A 76 2.81 -3.07 -6.92
C TYR A 76 3.33 -3.26 -5.51
N ASN A 77 3.62 -4.49 -5.08
CA ASN A 77 3.89 -4.78 -3.68
C ASN A 77 5.38 -4.97 -3.34
N TYR A 78 6.25 -4.22 -4.00
CA TYR A 78 7.67 -4.16 -3.63
C TYR A 78 8.18 -2.73 -3.67
N ARG A 79 9.30 -2.50 -2.98
CA ARG A 79 9.91 -1.17 -2.91
C ARG A 79 10.39 -0.73 -4.29
N ALA A 80 10.11 0.51 -4.65
CA ALA A 80 10.47 1.13 -5.93
C ALA A 80 9.85 0.41 -7.16
N TRP A 81 8.66 -0.16 -7.01
CA TRP A 81 7.91 -0.75 -8.11
C TRP A 81 7.66 0.26 -9.23
N GLU A 82 7.54 1.54 -8.89
CA GLU A 82 7.35 2.64 -9.84
C GLU A 82 8.46 2.71 -10.88
N LEU A 83 9.71 2.44 -10.46
CA LEU A 83 10.86 2.44 -11.38
C LEU A 83 10.80 1.29 -12.38
N ALA A 84 10.31 0.13 -11.96
CA ALA A 84 10.16 -1.03 -12.84
C ALA A 84 8.91 -0.93 -13.74
N ASP A 85 7.84 -0.37 -13.20
CA ASP A 85 6.58 -0.17 -13.93
C ASP A 85 6.69 0.95 -14.97
N ARG A 86 7.56 1.93 -14.71
CA ARG A 86 7.74 3.15 -15.50
C ARG A 86 6.40 3.88 -15.69
N TYR A 87 5.85 3.86 -16.89
CA TYR A 87 4.59 4.54 -17.25
C TYR A 87 3.45 3.57 -17.59
N ARG A 88 3.68 2.28 -17.47
CA ARG A 88 2.72 1.25 -17.90
C ARG A 88 1.39 1.31 -17.14
N SER A 89 1.42 1.55 -15.83
CA SER A 89 0.20 1.67 -15.02
C SER A 89 -0.66 2.86 -15.45
N HIS A 90 -0.05 3.98 -15.81
CA HIS A 90 -0.77 5.13 -16.33
C HIS A 90 -1.35 4.91 -17.72
N GLN A 91 -0.67 4.15 -18.57
CA GLN A 91 -1.22 3.73 -19.86
C GLN A 91 -2.44 2.83 -19.72
N GLU A 92 -2.47 1.98 -18.69
CA GLU A 92 -3.59 1.06 -18.44
C GLU A 92 -4.76 1.74 -17.72
N MET A 93 -4.51 2.67 -16.80
CA MET A 93 -5.51 3.23 -15.89
C MET A 93 -5.79 4.72 -16.09
N GLY A 94 -5.00 5.40 -16.95
CA GLY A 94 -5.12 6.83 -17.21
C GLY A 94 -4.21 7.68 -16.31
N ASP A 95 -4.41 9.00 -16.40
CA ASP A 95 -3.52 10.02 -15.80
C ASP A 95 -3.49 9.99 -14.27
N ALA A 96 -4.53 9.44 -13.64
CA ALA A 96 -4.60 9.32 -12.18
C ALA A 96 -5.26 8.01 -11.77
N PHE A 97 -4.70 7.34 -10.76
CA PHE A 97 -5.25 6.14 -10.16
C PHE A 97 -4.92 6.03 -8.68
N ILE A 98 -5.66 5.18 -7.96
CA ILE A 98 -5.50 5.00 -6.52
C ILE A 98 -5.07 3.56 -6.23
N ILE A 99 -3.99 3.41 -5.46
CA ILE A 99 -3.63 2.15 -4.84
C ILE A 99 -4.13 2.13 -3.40
N VAL A 100 -5.02 1.18 -3.11
CA VAL A 100 -5.62 0.98 -1.80
C VAL A 100 -4.88 -0.10 -1.05
N THR A 101 -4.38 0.23 0.14
CA THR A 101 -3.72 -0.70 1.06
C THR A 101 -4.39 -0.63 2.44
N PRO A 102 -4.18 -1.62 3.32
CA PRO A 102 -4.68 -1.54 4.69
C PRO A 102 -4.14 -0.33 5.47
N GLY A 103 -2.90 0.10 5.17
CA GLY A 103 -2.28 1.23 5.85
C GLY A 103 -2.84 2.57 5.41
N ARG A 104 -2.97 2.80 4.11
CA ARG A 104 -3.42 4.07 3.52
C ARG A 104 -3.76 3.93 2.04
N ASN A 105 -4.35 4.99 1.48
CA ASN A 105 -4.55 5.15 0.05
C ASN A 105 -3.41 5.97 -0.54
N TRP A 106 -2.93 5.53 -1.70
CA TRP A 106 -1.89 6.19 -2.47
C TRP A 106 -2.48 6.69 -3.78
N LEU A 107 -2.44 7.99 -4.00
CA LEU A 107 -2.84 8.61 -5.26
C LEU A 107 -1.60 8.81 -6.14
N TYR A 108 -1.65 8.27 -7.34
CA TYR A 108 -0.63 8.42 -8.39
C TYR A 108 -1.17 9.30 -9.49
N ILE A 109 -0.43 10.34 -9.85
CA ILE A 109 -0.82 11.34 -10.85
C ILE A 109 0.35 11.49 -11.82
N SER A 110 0.08 11.43 -13.12
CA SER A 110 1.07 11.63 -14.19
C SER A 110 0.84 12.90 -15.00
N ASN A 111 -0.35 13.51 -14.90
CA ASN A 111 -0.69 14.70 -15.65
C ASN A 111 0.14 15.92 -15.15
N PRO A 112 0.94 16.58 -16.02
CA PRO A 112 1.81 17.68 -15.62
C PRO A 112 1.05 18.94 -15.16
N ASP A 113 -0.13 19.20 -15.73
CA ASP A 113 -0.95 20.35 -15.32
C ASP A 113 -1.49 20.18 -13.91
N THR A 114 -2.01 18.99 -13.61
CA THR A 114 -2.46 18.64 -12.26
C THR A 114 -1.33 18.69 -11.25
N LEU A 115 -0.13 18.21 -11.61
CA LEU A 115 1.04 18.29 -10.74
C LEU A 115 1.44 19.76 -10.49
N THR A 116 1.38 20.60 -11.50
CA THR A 116 1.66 22.04 -11.37
C THR A 116 0.69 22.70 -10.39
N ASP A 117 -0.60 22.38 -10.46
CA ASP A 117 -1.61 22.89 -9.53
C ASP A 117 -1.37 22.38 -8.08
N VAL A 118 -1.02 21.12 -7.91
CA VAL A 118 -0.66 20.57 -6.58
C VAL A 118 0.56 21.31 -6.01
N PHE A 119 1.58 21.59 -6.83
CA PHE A 119 2.76 22.34 -6.39
C PHE A 119 2.46 23.81 -6.07
N ARG A 120 1.58 24.46 -6.82
CA ARG A 120 1.12 25.84 -6.52
C ARG A 120 0.33 25.89 -5.21
N ARG A 121 -0.52 24.91 -4.96
CA ARG A 121 -1.37 24.80 -3.77
C ARG A 121 -0.73 23.93 -2.69
N ARG A 122 0.56 24.01 -2.54
CA ARG A 122 1.39 23.22 -1.62
C ARG A 122 0.96 23.33 -0.15
N SER A 123 0.34 24.45 0.26
CA SER A 123 -0.24 24.64 1.59
C SER A 123 -1.42 23.73 1.87
N ASP A 124 -2.19 23.38 0.83
CA ASP A 124 -3.39 22.55 0.94
C ASP A 124 -3.03 21.05 0.96
N PHE A 125 -1.81 20.72 0.52
CA PHE A 125 -1.27 19.37 0.47
C PHE A 125 -0.06 19.22 1.40
N PRO A 126 -0.27 19.18 2.75
CA PRO A 126 0.84 19.06 3.68
C PRO A 126 1.55 17.72 3.50
N ARG A 127 2.89 17.76 3.53
CA ARG A 127 3.69 16.53 3.47
C ARG A 127 3.50 15.72 4.74
N CYS A 128 3.12 14.46 4.60
CA CYS A 128 3.11 13.50 5.71
C CYS A 128 4.54 13.13 6.11
N LEU A 129 5.11 13.84 7.06
CA LEU A 129 6.46 13.58 7.59
C LEU A 129 6.57 12.25 8.34
N GLU A 130 5.45 11.63 8.68
CA GLU A 130 5.41 10.28 9.26
C GLU A 130 6.07 9.20 8.39
N LEU A 131 6.09 9.41 7.07
CA LEU A 131 6.73 8.49 6.12
C LEU A 131 8.27 8.56 6.16
N THR A 132 8.82 9.68 6.58
CA THR A 132 10.27 9.92 6.55
C THR A 132 10.98 9.61 7.87
N GLY A 133 10.29 9.05 8.86
CA GLY A 133 10.89 8.76 10.17
C GLY A 133 11.18 9.99 11.03
N MET A 134 10.83 11.18 10.57
CA MET A 134 11.06 12.45 11.28
C MET A 134 9.93 12.78 12.27
N LYS A 135 9.37 11.78 12.94
CA LYS A 135 8.25 11.96 13.89
C LYS A 135 8.53 12.93 15.06
N HIS A 136 9.79 13.20 15.34
CA HIS A 136 10.16 13.89 16.58
C HIS A 136 10.43 15.39 16.48
N LEU A 137 10.49 15.98 15.29
CA LEU A 137 10.92 17.37 15.15
C LEU A 137 9.85 18.38 14.72
N LEU A 138 8.75 17.96 14.13
CA LEU A 138 7.70 18.87 13.66
C LEU A 138 6.33 18.21 13.86
N SER A 139 5.75 18.41 15.03
CA SER A 139 4.38 18.03 15.38
C SER A 139 3.35 18.86 14.59
N ARG A 140 3.06 18.46 13.36
CA ARG A 140 1.77 18.73 12.74
C ARG A 140 1.22 17.39 12.26
N SER A 141 0.26 16.88 13.00
CA SER A 141 -0.51 15.69 12.66
C SER A 141 -1.13 15.83 11.26
N CYS A 142 -0.92 14.83 10.42
CA CYS A 142 -1.76 14.65 9.24
C CYS A 142 -3.20 14.37 9.72
N PRO A 143 -4.22 15.06 9.21
CA PRO A 143 -5.61 14.80 9.54
C PRO A 143 -6.07 13.40 9.12
#